data_548119000397828f41b1d5b3ddaaee3c
#
_entry.id   548119000397828f41b1d5b3ddaaee3c
#
_cell.length_a   1.000
_cell.length_b   1.000
_cell.length_c   1.000
_cell.angle_alpha   90.00
_cell.angle_beta   90.00
_cell.angle_gamma   90.00
#
_symmetry.space_group_name_H-M   'P 1'
#
loop_
_entity.id
_entity.type
_entity.pdbx_description
1 polymer ?
#
loop_
_entity_poly.entity_id
_entity_poly.type
_entity_poly.pdbx_seq_one_letter_code
_entity_poly.pdbx_strand_id
1 'polypeptide(L)'
;MSEAHFHGVFPYLVSPVDEAGRVNADVLARLCGDLIEAGVHGLTPLGSTGEFAYLTWPQRRRVVEVVIEATKGRVPVVAGVASTTIADAVFQAREFDSLGCSGILAILDAYFPLPDEGVFAYFKSIAEAVSIPVVLYTNPHFQRSDLILSVIDRLSRIPNIGYIKDAS
;
A
#
# COMPACT_ATOMS: atom_id res chain seq x y z
N MET A 1 -15.53 12.34 10.34
CA MET A 1 -14.06 12.32 10.23
C MET A 1 -13.63 11.05 10.94
N SER A 2 -13.06 10.06 10.23
CA SER A 2 -12.48 8.91 10.93
C SER A 2 -11.31 9.42 11.77
N GLU A 3 -11.27 9.06 13.06
CA GLU A 3 -10.09 9.31 13.89
C GLU A 3 -8.87 8.71 13.19
N ALA A 4 -7.74 9.42 13.27
CA ALA A 4 -6.48 8.93 12.69
C ALA A 4 -6.07 7.65 13.42
N HIS A 5 -6.20 6.51 12.75
CA HIS A 5 -5.88 5.19 13.33
C HIS A 5 -4.40 4.83 13.20
N PHE A 6 -3.63 5.54 12.33
CA PHE A 6 -2.22 5.24 12.08
C PHE A 6 -1.33 6.28 12.75
N HIS A 7 -0.41 5.82 13.57
CA HIS A 7 0.58 6.65 14.26
C HIS A 7 1.87 5.87 14.49
N GLY A 8 2.98 6.57 14.70
CA GLY A 8 4.26 5.98 15.03
C GLY A 8 4.99 5.37 13.82
N VAL A 9 5.63 4.22 14.02
CA VAL A 9 6.55 3.61 13.05
C VAL A 9 5.88 2.47 12.31
N PHE A 10 5.89 2.55 10.97
CA PHE A 10 5.39 1.53 10.04
C PHE A 10 6.53 1.12 9.10
N PRO A 11 7.30 0.07 9.40
CA PRO A 11 8.34 -0.42 8.50
C PRO A 11 7.77 -0.89 7.16
N TYR A 12 8.49 -0.57 6.09
CA TYR A 12 8.22 -1.11 4.75
C TYR A 12 8.92 -2.46 4.63
N LEU A 13 8.13 -3.51 4.49
CA LEU A 13 8.63 -4.89 4.47
C LEU A 13 9.26 -5.23 3.12
N VAL A 14 10.31 -6.06 3.16
CA VAL A 14 10.78 -6.81 1.99
C VAL A 14 9.82 -7.95 1.67
N SER A 15 9.83 -8.43 0.43
CA SER A 15 9.03 -9.58 -0.02
C SER A 15 9.99 -10.73 -0.37
N PRO A 16 10.41 -11.55 0.59
CA PRO A 16 11.36 -12.62 0.35
C PRO A 16 10.75 -13.70 -0.56
N VAL A 17 11.44 -14.02 -1.65
CA VAL A 17 11.09 -15.08 -2.58
C VAL A 17 12.26 -16.04 -2.75
N ASP A 18 11.98 -17.31 -3.05
CA ASP A 18 13.00 -18.31 -3.36
C ASP A 18 13.41 -18.25 -4.86
N GLU A 19 14.39 -19.08 -5.24
CA GLU A 19 14.88 -19.17 -6.61
C GLU A 19 13.80 -19.60 -7.63
N ALA A 20 12.72 -20.24 -7.17
CA ALA A 20 11.57 -20.62 -7.98
C ALA A 20 10.48 -19.51 -8.01
N GLY A 21 10.73 -18.36 -7.38
CA GLY A 21 9.80 -17.24 -7.29
C GLY A 21 8.67 -17.44 -6.28
N ARG A 22 8.74 -18.41 -5.38
CA ARG A 22 7.72 -18.61 -4.35
C ARG A 22 8.02 -17.72 -3.14
N VAL A 23 6.96 -17.12 -2.59
CA VAL A 23 7.09 -16.31 -1.36
C VAL A 23 7.59 -17.19 -0.20
N ASN A 24 8.69 -16.80 0.42
CA ASN A 24 9.22 -17.48 1.61
C ASN A 24 8.43 -17.03 2.85
N ALA A 25 7.31 -17.72 3.08
CA ALA A 25 6.35 -17.37 4.12
C ALA A 25 6.96 -17.41 5.53
N ASP A 26 7.84 -18.37 5.81
CA ASP A 26 8.45 -18.53 7.15
C ASP A 26 9.41 -17.36 7.47
N VAL A 27 10.20 -16.93 6.48
CA VAL A 27 11.09 -15.77 6.64
C VAL A 27 10.29 -14.49 6.84
N LEU A 28 9.25 -14.28 6.02
CA LEU A 28 8.41 -13.09 6.13
C LEU A 28 7.63 -13.06 7.46
N ALA A 29 7.06 -14.19 7.87
CA ALA A 29 6.33 -14.27 9.14
C ALA A 29 7.24 -14.01 10.35
N ARG A 30 8.46 -14.54 10.34
CA ARG A 30 9.46 -14.28 11.39
C ARG A 30 9.82 -12.79 11.42
N LEU A 31 10.10 -12.17 10.26
CA LEU A 31 10.38 -10.74 10.18
C LEU A 31 9.23 -9.91 10.78
N CYS A 32 7.98 -10.25 10.47
CA CYS A 32 6.82 -9.58 11.07
C CYS A 32 6.81 -9.72 12.60
N GLY A 33 7.08 -10.93 13.11
CA GLY A 33 7.16 -11.20 14.55
C GLY A 33 8.23 -10.35 15.23
N ASP A 34 9.44 -10.37 14.70
CA ASP A 34 10.60 -9.64 15.26
C ASP A 34 10.34 -8.12 15.29
N LEU A 35 9.74 -7.57 14.22
CA LEU A 35 9.38 -6.15 14.18
C LEU A 35 8.31 -5.79 15.19
N ILE A 36 7.28 -6.61 15.33
CA ILE A 36 6.21 -6.37 16.31
C ILE A 36 6.76 -6.44 17.75
N GLU A 37 7.63 -7.41 18.03
CA GLU A 37 8.31 -7.53 19.34
C GLU A 37 9.23 -6.34 19.61
N ALA A 38 9.83 -5.76 18.56
CA ALA A 38 10.61 -4.52 18.67
C ALA A 38 9.75 -3.26 18.90
N GLY A 39 8.42 -3.38 18.90
CA GLY A 39 7.50 -2.30 19.25
C GLY A 39 7.11 -1.38 18.09
N VAL A 40 7.11 -1.86 16.84
CA VAL A 40 6.56 -1.08 15.72
C VAL A 40 5.04 -0.92 15.85
N HIS A 41 4.51 0.13 15.23
CA HIS A 41 3.10 0.52 15.37
C HIS A 41 2.21 0.00 14.24
N GLY A 42 2.80 -0.52 13.16
CA GLY A 42 2.13 -1.14 12.03
C GLY A 42 3.12 -1.74 11.06
N LEU A 43 2.64 -2.42 10.02
CA LEU A 43 3.46 -3.05 8.99
C LEU A 43 2.97 -2.63 7.59
N THR A 44 3.90 -2.38 6.66
CA THR A 44 3.57 -1.97 5.30
C THR A 44 4.21 -2.92 4.28
N PRO A 45 3.54 -4.01 3.89
CA PRO A 45 3.97 -4.86 2.76
C PRO A 45 3.74 -4.16 1.42
N LEU A 46 4.44 -4.59 0.38
CA LEU A 46 4.27 -4.17 -1.02
C LEU A 46 4.49 -2.68 -1.28
N GLY A 47 5.31 -2.01 -0.46
CA GLY A 47 5.88 -0.73 -0.84
C GLY A 47 7.04 -0.91 -1.84
N SER A 48 7.74 0.18 -2.18
CA SER A 48 8.94 0.12 -3.06
C SER A 48 10.01 -0.82 -2.50
N THR A 49 10.23 -0.80 -1.18
CA THR A 49 11.14 -1.73 -0.48
C THR A 49 10.71 -3.20 -0.64
N GLY A 50 9.41 -3.45 -0.76
CA GLY A 50 8.85 -4.78 -1.00
C GLY A 50 8.88 -5.21 -2.46
N GLU A 51 9.50 -4.43 -3.33
CA GLU A 51 9.74 -4.75 -4.75
C GLU A 51 8.46 -5.15 -5.51
N PHE A 52 7.32 -4.52 -5.15
CA PHE A 52 5.99 -4.86 -5.69
C PHE A 52 5.97 -4.97 -7.22
N ALA A 53 6.73 -4.11 -7.92
CA ALA A 53 6.75 -4.06 -9.38
C ALA A 53 7.28 -5.35 -10.03
N TYR A 54 8.05 -6.14 -9.30
CA TYR A 54 8.64 -7.40 -9.77
C TYR A 54 7.87 -8.65 -9.33
N LEU A 55 6.77 -8.47 -8.58
CA LEU A 55 5.94 -9.57 -8.10
C LEU A 55 4.70 -9.74 -8.98
N THR A 56 4.39 -10.98 -9.31
CA THR A 56 3.11 -11.35 -9.91
C THR A 56 1.95 -11.16 -8.93
N TRP A 57 0.72 -11.07 -9.43
CA TRP A 57 -0.45 -10.92 -8.56
C TRP A 57 -0.56 -12.05 -7.49
N PRO A 58 -0.40 -13.33 -7.81
CA PRO A 58 -0.41 -14.39 -6.78
C PRO A 58 0.66 -14.19 -5.70
N GLN A 59 1.86 -13.71 -6.06
CA GLN A 59 2.91 -13.41 -5.09
C GLN A 59 2.53 -12.22 -4.21
N ARG A 60 2.04 -11.11 -4.79
CA ARG A 60 1.57 -9.94 -4.01
C ARG A 60 0.49 -10.34 -3.02
N ARG A 61 -0.50 -11.09 -3.48
CA ARG A 61 -1.58 -11.59 -2.62
C ARG A 61 -1.03 -12.46 -1.48
N ARG A 62 -0.12 -13.40 -1.80
CA ARG A 62 0.50 -14.28 -0.78
C ARG A 62 1.33 -13.51 0.24
N VAL A 63 2.07 -12.48 -0.17
CA VAL A 63 2.79 -11.61 0.77
C VAL A 63 1.82 -10.98 1.78
N VAL A 64 0.71 -10.41 1.33
CA VAL A 64 -0.27 -9.78 2.23
C VAL A 64 -0.92 -10.81 3.15
N GLU A 65 -1.31 -12.00 2.64
CA GLU A 65 -1.85 -13.08 3.45
C GLU A 65 -0.90 -13.46 4.60
N VAL A 66 0.38 -13.69 4.28
CA VAL A 66 1.40 -14.04 5.30
C VAL A 66 1.53 -12.94 6.36
N VAL A 67 1.55 -11.68 5.94
CA VAL A 67 1.65 -10.56 6.89
C VAL A 67 0.43 -10.48 7.79
N ILE A 68 -0.78 -10.63 7.25
CA ILE A 68 -2.03 -10.65 8.05
C ILE A 68 -2.04 -11.84 9.02
N GLU A 69 -1.70 -13.05 8.55
CA GLU A 69 -1.60 -14.25 9.36
C GLU A 69 -0.58 -14.11 10.51
N ALA A 70 0.61 -13.55 10.20
CA ALA A 70 1.66 -13.35 11.19
C ALA A 70 1.34 -12.24 12.20
N THR A 71 0.67 -11.19 11.75
CA THR A 71 0.30 -10.05 12.61
C THR A 71 -0.76 -10.43 13.65
N LYS A 72 -1.71 -11.27 13.32
CA LYS A 72 -2.82 -11.72 14.19
C LYS A 72 -3.57 -10.55 14.85
N GLY A 73 -3.72 -9.45 14.13
CA GLY A 73 -4.39 -8.24 14.61
C GLY A 73 -3.64 -7.44 15.69
N ARG A 74 -2.37 -7.77 15.99
CA ARG A 74 -1.57 -7.07 17.01
C ARG A 74 -1.22 -5.63 16.62
N VAL A 75 -1.00 -5.39 15.33
CA VAL A 75 -0.74 -4.07 14.75
C VAL A 75 -1.46 -3.94 13.40
N PRO A 76 -1.82 -2.73 12.95
CA PRO A 76 -2.43 -2.52 11.65
C PRO A 76 -1.49 -2.88 10.49
N VAL A 77 -2.08 -3.37 9.41
CA VAL A 77 -1.38 -3.68 8.14
C VAL A 77 -1.88 -2.75 7.05
N VAL A 78 -0.97 -1.99 6.44
CA VAL A 78 -1.25 -1.06 5.34
C VAL A 78 -0.58 -1.58 4.08
N ALA A 79 -1.35 -2.21 3.18
CA ALA A 79 -0.79 -2.88 2.01
C ALA A 79 -0.64 -1.94 0.81
N GLY A 80 0.48 -2.05 0.10
CA GLY A 80 0.75 -1.31 -1.13
C GLY A 80 -0.10 -1.81 -2.31
N VAL A 81 -0.78 -0.88 -2.97
CA VAL A 81 -1.53 -1.10 -4.21
C VAL A 81 -0.89 -0.26 -5.31
N ALA A 82 -0.49 -0.90 -6.39
CA ALA A 82 0.13 -0.25 -7.53
C ALA A 82 -0.23 -0.93 -8.84
N SER A 83 -0.67 -0.15 -9.81
CA SER A 83 -0.92 -0.62 -11.17
C SER A 83 -0.86 0.53 -12.17
N THR A 84 -0.56 0.21 -13.41
CA THR A 84 -0.68 1.14 -14.55
C THR A 84 -2.12 1.39 -14.98
N THR A 85 -3.09 0.62 -14.45
CA THR A 85 -4.52 0.78 -14.77
C THR A 85 -5.35 0.98 -13.51
N ILE A 86 -6.35 1.85 -13.59
CA ILE A 86 -7.31 2.08 -12.49
C ILE A 86 -8.06 0.80 -12.14
N ALA A 87 -8.49 0.04 -13.15
CA ALA A 87 -9.28 -1.17 -12.93
C ALA A 87 -8.52 -2.22 -12.09
N ASP A 88 -7.24 -2.43 -12.38
CA ASP A 88 -6.42 -3.38 -11.63
C ASP A 88 -6.06 -2.83 -10.25
N ALA A 89 -5.77 -1.53 -10.12
CA ALA A 89 -5.54 -0.92 -8.80
C ALA A 89 -6.76 -1.05 -7.87
N VAL A 90 -7.96 -0.81 -8.41
CA VAL A 90 -9.24 -1.00 -7.69
C VAL A 90 -9.44 -2.46 -7.31
N PHE A 91 -9.14 -3.39 -8.20
CA PHE A 91 -9.21 -4.83 -7.92
C PHE A 91 -8.27 -5.20 -6.76
N GLN A 92 -6.99 -4.80 -6.81
CA GLN A 92 -6.02 -5.05 -5.74
C GLN A 92 -6.49 -4.48 -4.40
N ALA A 93 -6.99 -3.23 -4.39
CA ALA A 93 -7.47 -2.58 -3.17
C ALA A 93 -8.62 -3.35 -2.52
N ARG A 94 -9.60 -3.80 -3.29
CA ARG A 94 -10.73 -4.61 -2.81
C ARG A 94 -10.28 -5.96 -2.25
N GLU A 95 -9.35 -6.63 -2.94
CA GLU A 95 -8.80 -7.89 -2.47
C GLU A 95 -8.10 -7.73 -1.11
N PHE A 96 -7.27 -6.68 -0.95
CA PHE A 96 -6.57 -6.43 0.31
C PHE A 96 -7.51 -5.98 1.44
N ASP A 97 -8.55 -5.20 1.14
CA ASP A 97 -9.61 -4.89 2.10
C ASP A 97 -10.31 -6.19 2.57
N SER A 98 -10.65 -7.08 1.64
CA SER A 98 -11.29 -8.38 1.95
C SER A 98 -10.39 -9.33 2.75
N LEU A 99 -9.07 -9.24 2.62
CA LEU A 99 -8.10 -9.99 3.43
C LEU A 99 -7.96 -9.44 4.85
N GLY A 100 -8.54 -8.29 5.16
CA GLY A 100 -8.50 -7.68 6.49
C GLY A 100 -7.34 -6.71 6.69
N CYS A 101 -6.81 -6.11 5.63
CA CYS A 101 -5.89 -4.98 5.77
C CYS A 101 -6.58 -3.82 6.50
N SER A 102 -5.80 -3.09 7.29
CA SER A 102 -6.28 -1.92 8.03
C SER A 102 -6.25 -0.63 7.20
N GLY A 103 -5.56 -0.65 6.07
CA GLY A 103 -5.48 0.46 5.12
C GLY A 103 -4.75 0.09 3.82
N ILE A 104 -4.82 1.01 2.86
CA ILE A 104 -4.18 0.90 1.55
C ILE A 104 -3.13 1.99 1.41
N LEU A 105 -1.92 1.63 1.01
CA LEU A 105 -0.92 2.57 0.49
C LEU A 105 -1.11 2.64 -1.04
N ALA A 106 -1.72 3.70 -1.52
CA ALA A 106 -1.97 3.89 -2.95
C ALA A 106 -0.73 4.46 -3.64
N ILE A 107 -0.18 3.70 -4.56
CA ILE A 107 1.03 4.02 -5.33
C ILE A 107 0.66 4.20 -6.78
N LEU A 108 0.93 5.37 -7.35
CA LEU A 108 0.77 5.57 -8.78
C LEU A 108 1.93 4.90 -9.52
N ASP A 109 1.62 3.90 -10.35
CA ASP A 109 2.58 3.25 -11.25
C ASP A 109 2.29 3.71 -12.68
N ALA A 110 3.06 4.67 -13.19
CA ALA A 110 2.81 5.28 -14.49
C ALA A 110 3.99 5.07 -15.43
N TYR A 111 3.76 4.42 -16.56
CA TYR A 111 4.77 4.30 -17.61
C TYR A 111 5.01 5.63 -18.33
N PHE A 112 3.95 6.39 -18.58
CA PHE A 112 3.98 7.75 -19.11
C PHE A 112 3.51 8.75 -18.04
N PRO A 113 4.01 10.00 -18.05
CA PRO A 113 3.45 11.06 -17.21
C PRO A 113 1.95 11.21 -17.44
N LEU A 114 1.20 11.35 -16.35
CA LEU A 114 -0.25 11.57 -16.40
C LEU A 114 -0.57 13.05 -16.14
N PRO A 115 -1.60 13.59 -16.77
CA PRO A 115 -2.14 14.90 -16.39
C PRO A 115 -2.78 14.83 -15.00
N ASP A 116 -2.88 15.98 -14.32
CA ASP A 116 -3.43 16.11 -12.96
C ASP A 116 -4.79 15.41 -12.77
N GLU A 117 -5.66 15.50 -13.78
CA GLU A 117 -6.97 14.82 -13.74
C GLU A 117 -6.84 13.30 -13.78
N GLY A 118 -5.84 12.77 -14.48
CA GLY A 118 -5.53 11.34 -14.48
C GLY A 118 -4.99 10.87 -13.13
N VAL A 119 -4.09 11.65 -12.52
CA VAL A 119 -3.56 11.40 -11.17
C VAL A 119 -4.71 11.43 -10.14
N PHE A 120 -5.55 12.46 -10.18
CA PHE A 120 -6.73 12.57 -9.31
C PHE A 120 -7.69 11.39 -9.47
N ALA A 121 -8.02 11.02 -10.72
CA ALA A 121 -8.93 9.92 -11.00
C ALA A 121 -8.41 8.58 -10.48
N TYR A 122 -7.10 8.34 -10.58
CA TYR A 122 -6.47 7.12 -10.09
C TYR A 122 -6.67 6.95 -8.57
N PHE A 123 -6.23 7.94 -7.78
CA PHE A 123 -6.33 7.87 -6.32
C PHE A 123 -7.78 7.89 -5.83
N LYS A 124 -8.63 8.71 -6.45
CA LYS A 124 -10.06 8.75 -6.15
C LYS A 124 -10.71 7.39 -6.34
N SER A 125 -10.44 6.72 -7.47
CA SER A 125 -11.04 5.41 -7.78
C SER A 125 -10.65 4.33 -6.77
N ILE A 126 -9.39 4.34 -6.30
CA ILE A 126 -8.94 3.43 -5.23
C ILE A 126 -9.70 3.74 -3.93
N ALA A 127 -9.78 5.01 -3.54
CA ALA A 127 -10.44 5.41 -2.31
C ALA A 127 -11.93 5.07 -2.31
N GLU A 128 -12.63 5.30 -3.43
CA GLU A 128 -14.06 4.96 -3.56
C GLU A 128 -14.33 3.44 -3.61
N ALA A 129 -13.31 2.63 -3.83
CA ALA A 129 -13.44 1.17 -3.92
C ALA A 129 -13.42 0.45 -2.57
N VAL A 130 -12.93 1.10 -1.51
CA VAL A 130 -12.71 0.52 -0.17
C VAL A 130 -13.27 1.44 0.91
N SER A 131 -13.55 0.87 2.09
CA SER A 131 -14.00 1.63 3.26
C SER A 131 -12.86 1.97 4.24
N ILE A 132 -11.74 1.27 4.12
CA ILE A 132 -10.57 1.46 4.98
C ILE A 132 -9.76 2.70 4.56
N PRO A 133 -8.95 3.28 5.47
CA PRO A 133 -8.11 4.44 5.17
C PRO A 133 -7.17 4.22 3.99
N VAL A 134 -7.01 5.26 3.16
CA VAL A 134 -6.06 5.30 2.06
C VAL A 134 -4.95 6.31 2.36
N VAL A 135 -3.73 5.84 2.23
CA VAL A 135 -2.50 6.63 2.32
C VAL A 135 -2.04 6.96 0.90
N LEU A 136 -1.98 8.23 0.54
CA LEU A 136 -1.40 8.65 -0.73
C LEU A 136 0.12 8.47 -0.67
N TYR A 137 0.72 7.90 -1.70
CA TYR A 137 2.17 7.83 -1.82
C TYR A 137 2.65 8.77 -2.91
N THR A 138 3.59 9.64 -2.59
CA THR A 138 4.28 10.49 -3.56
C THR A 138 5.77 10.18 -3.59
N ASN A 139 6.28 9.95 -4.79
CA ASN A 139 7.70 9.80 -5.10
C ASN A 139 7.91 10.16 -6.58
N PRO A 140 8.23 11.42 -6.91
CA PRO A 140 8.37 11.89 -8.28
C PRO A 140 9.39 11.10 -9.11
N HIS A 141 10.43 10.54 -8.47
CA HIS A 141 11.46 9.75 -9.15
C HIS A 141 10.93 8.45 -9.75
N PHE A 142 9.94 7.82 -9.12
CA PHE A 142 9.39 6.53 -9.56
C PHE A 142 8.05 6.67 -10.28
N GLN A 143 7.25 7.66 -9.87
CA GLN A 143 5.87 7.79 -10.35
C GLN A 143 5.75 8.51 -11.69
N ARG A 144 6.78 9.19 -12.16
CA ARG A 144 6.79 10.01 -13.39
C ARG A 144 5.68 11.07 -13.46
N SER A 145 4.96 11.28 -12.38
CA SER A 145 3.86 12.24 -12.28
C SER A 145 3.87 12.82 -10.87
N ASP A 146 3.79 14.13 -10.77
CA ASP A 146 3.78 14.81 -9.48
C ASP A 146 2.40 14.72 -8.84
N LEU A 147 2.38 14.50 -7.55
CA LEU A 147 1.19 14.68 -6.72
C LEU A 147 1.22 16.12 -6.18
N ILE A 148 0.84 17.06 -7.05
CA ILE A 148 0.90 18.50 -6.74
C ILE A 148 -0.14 18.91 -5.69
N LEU A 149 0.10 20.02 -4.99
CA LEU A 149 -0.73 20.48 -3.87
C LEU A 149 -2.21 20.66 -4.23
N SER A 150 -2.53 21.12 -5.45
CA SER A 150 -3.92 21.29 -5.89
C SER A 150 -4.63 19.95 -6.04
N VAL A 151 -3.94 18.89 -6.45
CA VAL A 151 -4.49 17.54 -6.52
C VAL A 151 -4.64 16.96 -5.12
N ILE A 152 -3.65 17.15 -4.24
CA ILE A 152 -3.72 16.72 -2.83
C ILE A 152 -4.91 17.39 -2.12
N ASP A 153 -5.10 18.70 -2.28
CA ASP A 153 -6.24 19.41 -1.70
C ASP A 153 -7.59 18.82 -2.13
N ARG A 154 -7.73 18.48 -3.41
CA ARG A 154 -8.95 17.82 -3.92
C ARG A 154 -9.13 16.42 -3.34
N LEU A 155 -8.07 15.63 -3.28
CA LEU A 155 -8.08 14.27 -2.73
C LEU A 155 -8.36 14.25 -1.22
N SER A 156 -7.86 15.21 -0.46
CA SER A 156 -8.08 15.31 1.00
C SER A 156 -9.54 15.52 1.40
N ARG A 157 -10.40 15.89 0.44
CA ARG A 157 -11.86 16.01 0.65
C ARG A 157 -12.61 14.67 0.53
N ILE A 158 -11.92 13.60 0.11
CA ILE A 158 -12.47 12.25 0.07
C ILE A 158 -12.36 11.65 1.48
N PRO A 159 -13.46 11.18 2.09
CA PRO A 159 -13.50 10.89 3.54
C PRO A 159 -12.48 9.90 4.06
N ASN A 160 -12.07 8.91 3.26
CA ASN A 160 -11.11 7.89 3.67
C ASN A 160 -9.67 8.14 3.19
N ILE A 161 -9.40 9.27 2.53
CA ILE A 161 -8.03 9.73 2.26
C ILE A 161 -7.60 10.62 3.44
N GLY A 162 -6.83 10.04 4.38
CA GLY A 162 -6.44 10.72 5.61
C GLY A 162 -4.93 10.90 5.80
N TYR A 163 -4.13 10.32 4.91
CA TYR A 163 -2.68 10.24 5.09
C TYR A 163 -1.93 10.45 3.79
N ILE A 164 -0.70 10.92 3.91
CA ILE A 164 0.26 10.98 2.81
C ILE A 164 1.61 10.44 3.27
N LYS A 165 2.22 9.62 2.43
CA LYS A 165 3.61 9.19 2.57
C LYS A 165 4.42 9.94 1.51
N ASP A 166 5.21 10.89 1.97
CA ASP A 166 6.12 11.66 1.12
C ASP A 166 7.50 11.01 1.09
N ALA A 167 8.04 10.84 -0.11
CA ALA A 167 9.38 10.32 -0.38
C ALA A 167 10.07 11.14 -1.50
N SER A 168 9.70 12.42 -1.65
CA SER A 168 10.35 13.37 -2.56
C SER A 168 11.70 13.85 -2.05
#